data_0cf9bc42d7fb6b1776b4eea3c3734730
#
_entry.id   0cf9bc42d7fb6b1776b4eea3c3734730
#
_cell.length_a   1.000
_cell.length_b   1.000
_cell.length_c   1.000
_cell.angle_alpha   90.00
_cell.angle_beta   90.00
_cell.angle_gamma   90.00
#
_symmetry.space_group_name_H-M   'P 1'
#
loop_
_entity.id
_entity.type
_entity.pdbx_description
1 polymer ?
#
loop_
_entity_poly.entity_id
_entity_poly.type
_entity_poly.pdbx_seq_one_letter_code
_entity_poly.pdbx_strand_id
1 'polypeptide(L)'
;MPALLSNIDPDGLLEFSVVYTDRALNHMSKRFQGVMQDISAILKDVYAAHSVALVPGSGTFGMEAVARQFAHGQKVMVIRNGWFSFRWTQIFDMGAIPKQSIVLKARQQSTDTKSAWAPCSIEEVEAQIAAEKPAVVFAPHVETSAGMILSDAYLTRVSAAVHKVGGLLVLDCIASGAMWVDMKSTGVDILISAPQKGWSGSPCCAMVMLSERARQAIDTTQSSSFACDLKKWLQIMEAYEAGTHMYHTTMPTDALAQLRDVMQETQAYGFAKVKQEQLELGQQVRTLLESRGFKSVAAEGFQAPGVVVSYTQDAEIHNSKKFLALGLQTAAGVPLQCDEPKDFMTFRIGLFGLEKLHNPGRSVQHLAHALDEMGYLPIAAKEPAMA
;
A
#
# COMPACT_ATOMS: atom_id res chain seq x y z
N MET A 1 10.65 -37.17 -20.07
CA MET A 1 9.16 -37.08 -20.08
C MET A 1 8.81 -35.80 -19.36
N PRO A 2 7.88 -34.99 -19.89
CA PRO A 2 7.41 -33.77 -19.21
C PRO A 2 6.68 -34.12 -17.91
N ALA A 3 6.46 -33.12 -17.07
CA ALA A 3 5.67 -33.25 -15.85
C ALA A 3 4.30 -33.87 -16.13
N LEU A 4 3.77 -34.64 -15.17
CA LEU A 4 2.47 -35.34 -15.34
C LEU A 4 1.29 -34.39 -15.56
N LEU A 5 1.37 -33.16 -15.03
CA LEU A 5 0.34 -32.11 -15.17
C LEU A 5 0.88 -30.97 -16.04
N SER A 6 0.66 -31.05 -17.33
CA SER A 6 1.11 -30.06 -18.31
C SER A 6 0.54 -28.65 -18.07
N ASN A 7 -0.59 -28.52 -17.39
CA ASN A 7 -1.17 -27.24 -17.01
C ASN A 7 -0.41 -26.55 -15.86
N ILE A 8 0.34 -27.31 -15.07
CA ILE A 8 1.18 -26.77 -13.98
C ILE A 8 2.51 -26.30 -14.54
N ASP A 9 3.26 -27.24 -15.16
CA ASP A 9 4.55 -26.95 -15.79
C ASP A 9 4.75 -27.87 -17.02
N PRO A 10 4.39 -27.43 -18.23
CA PRO A 10 4.42 -28.27 -19.43
C PRO A 10 5.83 -28.77 -19.79
N ASP A 11 6.86 -28.02 -19.43
CA ASP A 11 8.28 -28.34 -19.68
C ASP A 11 9.00 -28.81 -18.43
N GLY A 12 8.27 -28.99 -17.33
CA GLY A 12 8.81 -29.35 -16.03
C GLY A 12 9.33 -30.79 -15.95
N LEU A 13 10.14 -31.01 -14.95
CA LEU A 13 10.62 -32.36 -14.60
C LEU A 13 9.54 -33.12 -13.84
N LEU A 14 9.62 -34.47 -13.80
CA LEU A 14 8.81 -35.26 -12.90
C LEU A 14 9.14 -34.89 -11.45
N GLU A 15 8.10 -34.69 -10.63
CA GLU A 15 8.26 -34.14 -9.29
C GLU A 15 8.62 -35.24 -8.28
N PHE A 16 9.85 -35.20 -7.84
CA PHE A 16 10.40 -36.06 -6.76
C PHE A 16 11.15 -35.22 -5.72
N SER A 17 10.95 -33.90 -5.69
CA SER A 17 11.55 -33.07 -4.64
C SER A 17 10.85 -33.30 -3.29
N VAL A 18 11.49 -32.84 -2.21
CA VAL A 18 10.93 -32.95 -0.85
C VAL A 18 10.15 -31.69 -0.43
N VAL A 19 9.99 -30.71 -1.33
CA VAL A 19 9.38 -29.41 -1.01
C VAL A 19 7.99 -29.25 -1.65
N TYR A 20 7.82 -29.72 -2.88
CA TYR A 20 6.57 -29.59 -3.65
C TYR A 20 6.07 -30.95 -4.13
N THR A 21 4.83 -30.99 -4.52
CA THR A 21 4.20 -32.14 -5.19
C THR A 21 3.91 -31.79 -6.67
N ASP A 22 3.50 -32.76 -7.44
CA ASP A 22 3.11 -32.60 -8.84
C ASP A 22 1.86 -31.69 -9.06
N ARG A 23 1.25 -31.20 -7.98
CA ARG A 23 0.09 -30.29 -7.98
C ARG A 23 0.45 -28.82 -7.94
N ALA A 24 1.70 -28.45 -7.68
CA ALA A 24 2.16 -27.10 -7.52
C ALA A 24 3.41 -26.83 -8.36
N LEU A 25 3.58 -25.59 -8.82
CA LEU A 25 4.76 -25.16 -9.55
C LEU A 25 5.99 -25.21 -8.63
N ASN A 26 7.01 -25.98 -8.99
CA ASN A 26 8.21 -26.11 -8.20
C ASN A 26 9.05 -24.83 -8.26
N HIS A 27 9.55 -24.35 -7.11
CA HIS A 27 10.38 -23.16 -7.01
C HIS A 27 11.71 -23.27 -7.77
N MET A 28 12.19 -24.48 -8.06
CA MET A 28 13.40 -24.73 -8.82
C MET A 28 13.16 -24.75 -10.35
N SER A 29 11.90 -24.82 -10.80
CA SER A 29 11.57 -24.94 -12.21
C SER A 29 11.99 -23.70 -12.99
N LYS A 30 12.34 -23.89 -14.28
CA LYS A 30 12.67 -22.78 -15.19
C LYS A 30 11.49 -21.82 -15.35
N ARG A 31 10.26 -22.36 -15.38
CA ARG A 31 9.04 -21.56 -15.44
C ARG A 31 8.94 -20.62 -14.25
N PHE A 32 9.15 -21.11 -13.03
CA PHE A 32 9.07 -20.27 -11.83
C PHE A 32 10.24 -19.27 -11.72
N GLN A 33 11.45 -19.65 -12.18
CA GLN A 33 12.56 -18.70 -12.29
C GLN A 33 12.17 -17.51 -13.19
N GLY A 34 11.54 -17.76 -14.34
CA GLY A 34 11.00 -16.70 -15.21
C GLY A 34 9.94 -15.87 -14.54
N VAL A 35 9.03 -16.48 -13.77
CA VAL A 35 8.02 -15.74 -12.96
C VAL A 35 8.68 -14.73 -12.01
N MET A 36 9.70 -15.15 -11.28
CA MET A 36 10.38 -14.29 -10.32
C MET A 36 11.18 -13.16 -11.00
N GLN A 37 11.82 -13.47 -12.13
CA GLN A 37 12.54 -12.48 -12.95
C GLN A 37 11.58 -11.43 -13.50
N ASP A 38 10.44 -11.84 -14.04
CA ASP A 38 9.41 -10.92 -14.57
C ASP A 38 8.87 -10.00 -13.47
N ILE A 39 8.51 -10.56 -12.30
CA ILE A 39 8.02 -9.77 -11.16
C ILE A 39 9.09 -8.74 -10.74
N SER A 40 10.34 -9.16 -10.59
CA SER A 40 11.41 -8.25 -10.22
C SER A 40 11.61 -7.14 -11.24
N ALA A 41 11.65 -7.47 -12.53
CA ALA A 41 11.83 -6.51 -13.61
C ALA A 41 10.70 -5.46 -13.64
N ILE A 42 9.43 -5.90 -13.52
CA ILE A 42 8.26 -5.01 -13.50
C ILE A 42 8.29 -4.08 -12.29
N LEU A 43 8.61 -4.61 -11.09
CA LEU A 43 8.68 -3.80 -9.88
C LEU A 43 9.83 -2.79 -9.90
N LYS A 44 11.00 -3.19 -10.42
CA LYS A 44 12.14 -2.28 -10.61
C LYS A 44 11.81 -1.16 -11.58
N ASP A 45 11.10 -1.46 -12.66
CA ASP A 45 10.71 -0.49 -13.68
C ASP A 45 9.71 0.52 -13.09
N VAL A 46 8.57 0.05 -12.58
CA VAL A 46 7.45 0.93 -12.17
C VAL A 46 7.76 1.79 -10.95
N TYR A 47 8.60 1.32 -10.03
CA TYR A 47 9.00 2.07 -8.83
C TYR A 47 10.39 2.71 -8.92
N ALA A 48 11.10 2.54 -10.03
CA ALA A 48 12.50 2.93 -10.19
C ALA A 48 13.40 2.37 -9.07
N ALA A 49 13.12 1.13 -8.63
CA ALA A 49 13.81 0.47 -7.52
C ALA A 49 15.15 -0.13 -7.96
N HIS A 50 16.11 -0.20 -7.03
CA HIS A 50 17.39 -0.88 -7.26
C HIS A 50 17.23 -2.40 -7.05
N SER A 51 16.59 -2.84 -5.99
CA SER A 51 16.42 -4.25 -5.62
C SER A 51 14.99 -4.54 -5.17
N VAL A 52 14.60 -5.81 -5.26
CA VAL A 52 13.27 -6.30 -4.88
C VAL A 52 13.41 -7.53 -3.98
N ALA A 53 12.58 -7.62 -2.96
CA ALA A 53 12.37 -8.83 -2.18
C ALA A 53 10.87 -9.14 -2.09
N LEU A 54 10.51 -10.42 -2.20
CA LEU A 54 9.15 -10.90 -1.95
C LEU A 54 9.12 -11.63 -0.62
N VAL A 55 8.29 -11.17 0.31
CA VAL A 55 8.08 -11.80 1.62
C VAL A 55 6.74 -12.54 1.58
N PRO A 56 6.70 -13.88 1.65
CA PRO A 56 5.44 -14.63 1.64
C PRO A 56 4.48 -14.20 2.75
N GLY A 57 3.18 -14.14 2.45
CA GLY A 57 2.14 -13.73 3.37
C GLY A 57 1.33 -12.53 2.87
N SER A 58 1.45 -11.38 3.49
CA SER A 58 0.71 -10.17 3.12
C SER A 58 1.58 -8.92 3.27
N GLY A 59 1.06 -7.76 2.85
CA GLY A 59 1.74 -6.48 3.07
C GLY A 59 2.17 -6.25 4.52
N THR A 60 1.37 -6.71 5.51
CA THR A 60 1.71 -6.64 6.94
C THR A 60 2.97 -7.43 7.28
N PHE A 61 3.20 -8.58 6.64
CA PHE A 61 4.45 -9.35 6.80
C PHE A 61 5.66 -8.56 6.28
N GLY A 62 5.47 -7.80 5.18
CA GLY A 62 6.51 -6.89 4.69
C GLY A 62 6.79 -5.72 5.64
N MET A 63 5.75 -5.13 6.24
CA MET A 63 5.92 -4.12 7.28
C MET A 63 6.76 -4.67 8.45
N GLU A 64 6.41 -5.85 8.95
CA GLU A 64 7.15 -6.49 10.05
C GLU A 64 8.58 -6.87 9.63
N ALA A 65 8.78 -7.42 8.42
CA ALA A 65 10.10 -7.74 7.88
C ALA A 65 11.02 -6.51 7.82
N VAL A 66 10.52 -5.38 7.31
CA VAL A 66 11.25 -4.12 7.24
C VAL A 66 11.56 -3.56 8.63
N ALA A 67 10.57 -3.57 9.54
CA ALA A 67 10.76 -3.12 10.91
C ALA A 67 11.85 -3.93 11.63
N ARG A 68 11.79 -5.27 11.54
CA ARG A 68 12.75 -6.18 12.19
C ARG A 68 14.16 -6.08 11.59
N GLN A 69 14.27 -5.74 10.30
CA GLN A 69 15.55 -5.59 9.62
C GLN A 69 16.24 -4.27 9.97
N PHE A 70 15.49 -3.14 9.92
CA PHE A 70 16.11 -1.80 9.95
C PHE A 70 15.85 -1.03 11.25
N ALA A 71 14.80 -1.37 12.01
CA ALA A 71 14.42 -0.61 13.21
C ALA A 71 14.86 -1.27 14.54
N HIS A 72 15.37 -2.50 14.51
CA HIS A 72 15.72 -3.23 15.74
C HIS A 72 16.77 -2.49 16.56
N GLY A 73 16.41 -2.14 17.80
CA GLY A 73 17.27 -1.40 18.72
C GLY A 73 17.51 0.08 18.35
N GLN A 74 16.85 0.59 17.30
CA GLN A 74 17.04 1.97 16.82
C GLN A 74 16.02 2.95 17.41
N LYS A 75 16.32 4.26 17.31
CA LYS A 75 15.33 5.32 17.46
C LYS A 75 14.66 5.50 16.09
N VAL A 76 13.33 5.47 16.07
CA VAL A 76 12.53 5.60 14.84
C VAL A 76 11.46 6.66 14.95
N MET A 77 10.93 7.10 13.81
CA MET A 77 9.82 8.04 13.75
C MET A 77 8.71 7.49 12.86
N VAL A 78 7.45 7.71 13.22
CA VAL A 78 6.27 7.31 12.46
C VAL A 78 5.43 8.54 12.14
N ILE A 79 5.19 8.79 10.85
CA ILE A 79 4.15 9.71 10.39
C ILE A 79 2.84 8.91 10.42
N ARG A 80 1.96 9.28 11.35
CA ARG A 80 0.68 8.59 11.58
C ARG A 80 -0.47 9.41 11.03
N ASN A 81 -1.01 8.99 9.91
CA ASN A 81 -2.16 9.63 9.27
C ASN A 81 -3.49 8.90 9.57
N GLY A 82 -3.43 7.77 10.28
CA GLY A 82 -4.60 7.00 10.66
C GLY A 82 -4.27 5.58 11.13
N TRP A 83 -5.30 4.72 11.11
CA TRP A 83 -5.29 3.35 11.64
C TRP A 83 -4.23 2.45 11.02
N PHE A 84 -3.96 2.58 9.71
CA PHE A 84 -3.02 1.68 9.05
C PHE A 84 -1.57 2.11 9.27
N SER A 85 -1.29 3.38 9.42
CA SER A 85 0.01 3.86 9.89
C SER A 85 0.22 3.69 11.40
N PHE A 86 -0.86 3.62 12.21
CA PHE A 86 -0.77 3.18 13.61
C PHE A 86 -0.24 1.75 13.75
N ARG A 87 -0.48 0.89 12.77
CA ARG A 87 0.03 -0.49 12.75
C ARG A 87 1.54 -0.58 12.94
N TRP A 88 2.32 0.40 12.50
CA TRP A 88 3.75 0.43 12.75
C TRP A 88 4.09 0.36 14.24
N THR A 89 3.44 1.19 15.06
CA THR A 89 3.66 1.15 16.51
C THR A 89 3.14 -0.14 17.15
N GLN A 90 2.05 -0.72 16.64
CA GLN A 90 1.59 -2.03 17.11
C GLN A 90 2.63 -3.13 16.83
N ILE A 91 3.22 -3.15 15.63
CA ILE A 91 4.31 -4.09 15.28
C ILE A 91 5.53 -3.84 16.18
N PHE A 92 5.88 -2.59 16.42
CA PHE A 92 7.01 -2.23 17.26
C PHE A 92 6.82 -2.70 18.70
N ASP A 93 5.67 -2.45 19.27
CA ASP A 93 5.34 -2.79 20.66
C ASP A 93 5.30 -4.32 20.87
N MET A 94 4.61 -5.04 19.97
CA MET A 94 4.50 -6.49 20.04
C MET A 94 5.85 -7.20 19.88
N GLY A 95 6.73 -6.67 19.04
CA GLY A 95 8.03 -7.24 18.76
C GLY A 95 9.17 -6.68 19.61
N ALA A 96 8.93 -5.69 20.46
CA ALA A 96 9.95 -4.90 21.17
C ALA A 96 11.09 -4.47 20.20
N ILE A 97 10.71 -3.96 19.00
CA ILE A 97 11.63 -3.82 17.89
C ILE A 97 12.51 -2.57 18.05
N PRO A 98 12.01 -1.32 18.06
CA PRO A 98 12.85 -0.15 18.25
C PRO A 98 13.14 0.10 19.73
N LYS A 99 14.24 0.78 20.00
CA LYS A 99 14.55 1.30 21.33
C LYS A 99 13.62 2.43 21.73
N GLN A 100 13.19 3.25 20.75
CA GLN A 100 12.32 4.42 20.94
C GLN A 100 11.56 4.69 19.65
N SER A 101 10.27 4.98 19.77
CA SER A 101 9.44 5.45 18.64
C SER A 101 8.87 6.84 18.94
N ILE A 102 8.93 7.73 17.95
CA ILE A 102 8.34 9.08 17.97
C ILE A 102 7.21 9.07 16.97
N VAL A 103 6.06 9.64 17.32
CA VAL A 103 4.86 9.62 16.46
C VAL A 103 4.41 11.04 16.16
N LEU A 104 4.33 11.37 14.87
CA LEU A 104 3.77 12.60 14.36
C LEU A 104 2.38 12.30 13.81
N LYS A 105 1.34 12.80 14.48
CA LYS A 105 -0.07 12.50 14.16
C LYS A 105 -0.65 13.51 13.19
N ALA A 106 -1.52 13.05 12.28
CA ALA A 106 -2.41 13.91 11.53
C ALA A 106 -3.32 14.71 12.47
N ARG A 107 -3.81 15.86 12.00
CA ARG A 107 -4.64 16.78 12.79
C ARG A 107 -5.84 17.28 11.99
N GLN A 108 -6.93 17.54 12.69
CA GLN A 108 -8.06 18.26 12.12
C GLN A 108 -7.65 19.71 11.78
N GLN A 109 -8.19 20.23 10.69
CA GLN A 109 -7.91 21.61 10.24
C GLN A 109 -8.71 22.67 11.00
N SER A 110 -9.78 22.27 11.70
CA SER A 110 -10.57 23.16 12.55
C SER A 110 -11.20 22.39 13.71
N THR A 111 -11.88 23.09 14.61
CA THR A 111 -12.60 22.53 15.75
C THR A 111 -13.99 21.93 15.42
N ASP A 112 -14.45 22.02 14.15
CA ASP A 112 -15.66 21.34 13.71
C ASP A 112 -15.45 19.82 13.79
N THR A 113 -16.37 19.09 14.40
CA THR A 113 -16.29 17.62 14.59
C THR A 113 -16.17 16.85 13.26
N LYS A 114 -16.64 17.44 12.16
CA LYS A 114 -16.51 16.91 10.79
C LYS A 114 -15.48 17.69 9.95
N SER A 115 -14.52 18.33 10.61
CA SER A 115 -13.42 18.99 9.93
C SER A 115 -12.51 17.97 9.24
N ALA A 116 -11.96 18.37 8.09
CA ALA A 116 -11.01 17.54 7.36
C ALA A 116 -9.70 17.37 8.15
N TRP A 117 -9.02 16.25 7.91
CA TRP A 117 -7.74 15.89 8.51
C TRP A 117 -6.61 16.11 7.50
N ALA A 118 -5.50 16.65 7.96
CA ALA A 118 -4.27 16.78 7.19
C ALA A 118 -3.11 16.06 7.92
N PRO A 119 -2.09 15.59 7.19
CA PRO A 119 -0.86 15.12 7.80
C PRO A 119 -0.21 16.21 8.64
N CYS A 120 0.70 15.84 9.54
CA CYS A 120 1.60 16.79 10.18
C CYS A 120 2.26 17.67 9.11
N SER A 121 2.39 18.99 9.36
CA SER A 121 2.99 19.87 8.36
C SER A 121 4.42 19.44 8.04
N ILE A 122 4.82 19.61 6.79
CA ILE A 122 6.15 19.16 6.37
C ILE A 122 7.27 19.90 7.10
N GLU A 123 7.05 21.18 7.48
CA GLU A 123 7.97 21.98 8.27
C GLU A 123 8.17 21.39 9.68
N GLU A 124 7.10 20.92 10.31
CA GLU A 124 7.15 20.26 11.61
C GLU A 124 7.88 18.90 11.49
N VAL A 125 7.60 18.12 10.44
CA VAL A 125 8.28 16.84 10.20
C VAL A 125 9.78 17.06 10.01
N GLU A 126 10.19 18.02 9.19
CA GLU A 126 11.61 18.36 8.98
C GLU A 126 12.30 18.79 10.29
N ALA A 127 11.63 19.64 11.08
CA ALA A 127 12.15 20.10 12.36
C ALA A 127 12.32 18.94 13.36
N GLN A 128 11.34 18.03 13.44
CA GLN A 128 11.39 16.87 14.32
C GLN A 128 12.48 15.86 13.88
N ILE A 129 12.63 15.62 12.56
CA ILE A 129 13.72 14.77 12.05
C ILE A 129 15.09 15.36 12.41
N ALA A 130 15.27 16.68 12.24
CA ALA A 130 16.54 17.34 12.55
C ALA A 130 16.87 17.29 14.05
N ALA A 131 15.87 17.44 14.92
CA ALA A 131 16.02 17.39 16.37
C ALA A 131 16.29 15.97 16.89
N GLU A 132 15.51 15.02 16.45
CA GLU A 132 15.47 13.65 16.99
C GLU A 132 16.44 12.69 16.30
N LYS A 133 16.83 12.98 15.07
CA LYS A 133 17.76 12.18 14.25
C LYS A 133 17.41 10.70 14.22
N PRO A 134 16.18 10.33 13.79
CA PRO A 134 15.77 8.94 13.74
C PRO A 134 16.61 8.17 12.72
N ALA A 135 16.94 6.90 13.03
CA ALA A 135 17.60 6.01 12.09
C ALA A 135 16.66 5.59 10.93
N VAL A 136 15.35 5.49 11.23
CA VAL A 136 14.33 5.15 10.23
C VAL A 136 13.09 6.00 10.47
N VAL A 137 12.53 6.54 9.38
CA VAL A 137 11.22 7.20 9.37
C VAL A 137 10.25 6.32 8.58
N PHE A 138 9.08 6.04 9.15
CA PHE A 138 8.01 5.26 8.54
C PHE A 138 6.84 6.17 8.20
N ALA A 139 6.36 6.12 6.97
CA ALA A 139 5.23 6.91 6.49
C ALA A 139 4.25 6.07 5.67
N PRO A 140 2.92 6.31 5.76
CA PRO A 140 1.98 5.79 4.79
C PRO A 140 2.03 6.65 3.52
N HIS A 141 2.07 6.06 2.33
CA HIS A 141 1.78 6.83 1.12
C HIS A 141 0.28 7.14 1.05
N VAL A 142 -0.55 6.09 1.17
CA VAL A 142 -2.01 6.23 1.28
C VAL A 142 -2.49 5.65 2.60
N GLU A 143 -3.14 6.49 3.41
CA GLU A 143 -3.83 6.09 4.63
C GLU A 143 -5.30 5.80 4.35
N THR A 144 -5.69 4.53 4.38
CA THR A 144 -7.04 4.10 4.00
C THR A 144 -8.12 4.41 5.03
N SER A 145 -7.77 4.68 6.27
CA SER A 145 -8.74 5.08 7.31
C SER A 145 -9.23 6.52 7.15
N ALA A 146 -8.41 7.37 6.54
CA ALA A 146 -8.70 8.79 6.31
C ALA A 146 -8.86 9.15 4.83
N GLY A 147 -8.48 8.26 3.89
CA GLY A 147 -8.45 8.58 2.47
C GLY A 147 -7.39 9.63 2.11
N MET A 148 -6.29 9.68 2.87
CA MET A 148 -5.19 10.63 2.67
C MET A 148 -4.07 10.03 1.83
N ILE A 149 -3.42 10.88 1.02
CA ILE A 149 -2.20 10.57 0.28
C ILE A 149 -1.14 11.63 0.57
N LEU A 150 0.11 11.22 0.70
CA LEU A 150 1.26 12.13 0.72
C LEU A 150 1.75 12.37 -0.71
N SER A 151 1.89 13.63 -1.11
CA SER A 151 2.37 13.98 -2.46
C SER A 151 3.86 13.69 -2.62
N ASP A 152 4.30 13.52 -3.88
CA ASP A 152 5.73 13.34 -4.20
C ASP A 152 6.58 14.49 -3.65
N ALA A 153 6.07 15.75 -3.66
CA ALA A 153 6.75 16.90 -3.09
C ALA A 153 6.93 16.77 -1.57
N TYR A 154 5.91 16.29 -0.86
CA TYR A 154 6.01 16.01 0.58
C TYR A 154 7.05 14.91 0.86
N LEU A 155 6.99 13.80 0.11
CA LEU A 155 7.92 12.68 0.25
C LEU A 155 9.36 13.09 -0.02
N THR A 156 9.61 13.89 -1.06
CA THR A 156 10.95 14.40 -1.39
C THR A 156 11.55 15.23 -0.26
N ARG A 157 10.73 16.07 0.39
CA ARG A 157 11.19 16.88 1.54
C ARG A 157 11.49 15.99 2.75
N VAL A 158 10.63 15.01 3.05
CA VAL A 158 10.87 14.04 4.14
C VAL A 158 12.15 13.26 3.88
N SER A 159 12.33 12.71 2.66
CA SER A 159 13.56 11.97 2.28
C SER A 159 14.81 12.82 2.46
N ALA A 160 14.79 14.06 1.98
CA ALA A 160 15.92 14.96 2.10
C ALA A 160 16.27 15.25 3.58
N ALA A 161 15.27 15.43 4.44
CA ALA A 161 15.50 15.63 5.87
C ALA A 161 16.07 14.37 6.55
N VAL A 162 15.52 13.19 6.22
CA VAL A 162 15.98 11.90 6.74
C VAL A 162 17.43 11.62 6.33
N HIS A 163 17.75 11.86 5.07
CA HIS A 163 19.10 11.63 4.54
C HIS A 163 20.15 12.56 5.17
N LYS A 164 19.79 13.82 5.49
CA LYS A 164 20.69 14.77 6.21
C LYS A 164 21.13 14.24 7.57
N VAL A 165 20.32 13.44 8.24
CA VAL A 165 20.64 12.85 9.54
C VAL A 165 21.16 11.41 9.44
N GLY A 166 21.37 10.90 8.23
CA GLY A 166 21.88 9.55 7.99
C GLY A 166 20.85 8.43 8.10
N GLY A 167 19.56 8.76 8.22
CA GLY A 167 18.45 7.81 8.34
C GLY A 167 17.97 7.24 7.00
N LEU A 168 16.97 6.34 7.05
CA LEU A 168 16.25 5.74 5.93
C LEU A 168 14.77 6.11 5.97
N LEU A 169 14.16 6.35 4.80
CA LEU A 169 12.71 6.54 4.67
C LEU A 169 12.04 5.26 4.19
N VAL A 170 11.10 4.75 4.98
CA VAL A 170 10.21 3.63 4.66
C VAL A 170 8.83 4.17 4.28
N LEU A 171 8.34 3.80 3.10
CA LEU A 171 7.04 4.20 2.59
C LEU A 171 6.12 2.98 2.44
N ASP A 172 4.99 3.00 3.15
CA ASP A 172 3.94 2.01 3.00
C ASP A 172 3.03 2.38 1.82
N CYS A 173 3.24 1.71 0.69
CA CYS A 173 2.45 1.84 -0.53
C CYS A 173 1.43 0.71 -0.72
N ILE A 174 1.12 -0.08 0.32
CA ILE A 174 0.18 -1.20 0.22
C ILE A 174 -1.18 -0.74 -0.35
N ALA A 175 -1.63 0.44 0.04
CA ALA A 175 -2.93 0.99 -0.37
C ALA A 175 -2.84 2.11 -1.41
N SER A 176 -1.71 2.26 -2.09
CA SER A 176 -1.48 3.34 -3.06
C SER A 176 -2.30 3.20 -4.34
N GLY A 177 -2.91 2.03 -4.60
CA GLY A 177 -3.57 1.79 -5.87
C GLY A 177 -2.58 1.89 -7.03
N ALA A 178 -3.00 2.53 -8.11
CA ALA A 178 -2.16 2.79 -9.27
C ALA A 178 -1.32 4.09 -9.16
N MET A 179 -1.17 4.63 -7.94
CA MET A 179 -0.31 5.79 -7.68
C MET A 179 1.13 5.32 -7.47
N TRP A 180 1.81 5.05 -8.58
CA TRP A 180 3.19 4.56 -8.59
C TRP A 180 4.15 5.65 -8.11
N VAL A 181 4.97 5.34 -7.09
CA VAL A 181 5.97 6.25 -6.53
C VAL A 181 7.33 5.95 -7.16
N ASP A 182 7.91 6.91 -7.83
CA ASP A 182 9.30 6.82 -8.29
C ASP A 182 10.26 7.02 -7.11
N MET A 183 10.93 5.94 -6.70
CA MET A 183 11.83 5.96 -5.55
C MET A 183 13.07 6.82 -5.77
N LYS A 184 13.56 6.95 -7.01
CA LYS A 184 14.73 7.79 -7.32
C LYS A 184 14.42 9.26 -7.20
N SER A 185 13.30 9.70 -7.78
CA SER A 185 12.91 11.12 -7.76
C SER A 185 12.44 11.59 -6.39
N THR A 186 11.74 10.70 -5.62
CA THR A 186 11.24 11.03 -4.27
C THR A 186 12.28 10.80 -3.17
N GLY A 187 13.33 10.03 -3.45
CA GLY A 187 14.34 9.67 -2.45
C GLY A 187 13.89 8.63 -1.42
N VAL A 188 12.78 7.93 -1.66
CA VAL A 188 12.31 6.85 -0.78
C VAL A 188 13.32 5.70 -0.80
N ASP A 189 13.72 5.23 0.39
CA ASP A 189 14.72 4.16 0.51
C ASP A 189 14.12 2.76 0.48
N ILE A 190 12.96 2.58 1.13
CA ILE A 190 12.26 1.29 1.22
C ILE A 190 10.80 1.53 0.93
N LEU A 191 10.25 0.82 -0.05
CA LEU A 191 8.85 0.91 -0.43
C LEU A 191 8.20 -0.47 -0.27
N ILE A 192 7.02 -0.53 0.37
CA ILE A 192 6.29 -1.77 0.59
C ILE A 192 4.98 -1.70 -0.19
N SER A 193 4.71 -2.73 -1.01
CA SER A 193 3.46 -2.90 -1.73
C SER A 193 2.87 -4.29 -1.50
N ALA A 194 1.66 -4.54 -1.99
CA ALA A 194 1.00 -5.83 -1.90
C ALA A 194 0.08 -6.09 -3.11
N PRO A 195 -0.15 -7.37 -3.48
CA PRO A 195 -0.85 -7.72 -4.71
C PRO A 195 -2.31 -7.28 -4.79
N GLN A 196 -3.07 -7.37 -3.70
CA GLN A 196 -4.54 -7.30 -3.68
C GLN A 196 -5.13 -5.88 -3.75
N LYS A 197 -4.34 -4.88 -3.98
CA LYS A 197 -4.75 -3.47 -4.11
C LYS A 197 -4.48 -2.98 -5.54
N GLY A 198 -3.48 -2.16 -5.72
CA GLY A 198 -3.16 -1.57 -7.03
C GLY A 198 -2.82 -2.58 -8.11
N TRP A 199 -2.30 -3.73 -7.76
CA TRP A 199 -1.92 -4.78 -8.71
C TRP A 199 -3.06 -5.72 -9.11
N SER A 200 -4.24 -5.62 -8.51
CA SER A 200 -5.41 -6.47 -8.80
C SER A 200 -5.18 -7.98 -8.65
N GLY A 201 -4.11 -8.37 -7.96
CA GLY A 201 -3.74 -9.77 -7.74
C GLY A 201 -4.31 -10.35 -6.45
N SER A 202 -4.21 -11.67 -6.29
CA SER A 202 -4.53 -12.34 -5.02
C SER A 202 -3.46 -12.06 -3.95
N PRO A 203 -3.83 -11.91 -2.67
CA PRO A 203 -2.84 -11.72 -1.62
C PRO A 203 -1.99 -12.98 -1.44
N CYS A 204 -0.68 -12.86 -1.58
CA CYS A 204 0.26 -13.98 -1.43
C CYS A 204 1.62 -13.56 -0.86
N CYS A 205 1.97 -12.30 -0.94
CA CYS A 205 3.25 -11.78 -0.47
C CYS A 205 3.17 -10.29 -0.14
N ALA A 206 4.22 -9.79 0.53
CA ALA A 206 4.60 -8.39 0.43
C ALA A 206 5.67 -8.24 -0.64
N MET A 207 5.60 -7.15 -1.38
CA MET A 207 6.62 -6.71 -2.33
C MET A 207 7.41 -5.58 -1.68
N VAL A 208 8.70 -5.78 -1.43
CA VAL A 208 9.57 -4.79 -0.78
C VAL A 208 10.62 -4.35 -1.79
N MET A 209 10.55 -3.11 -2.19
CA MET A 209 11.50 -2.46 -3.09
C MET A 209 12.52 -1.67 -2.28
N LEU A 210 13.78 -1.75 -2.67
CA LEU A 210 14.90 -1.09 -2.00
C LEU A 210 15.62 -0.13 -2.95
N SER A 211 15.97 1.05 -2.46
CA SER A 211 16.97 1.91 -3.10
C SER A 211 18.36 1.28 -2.97
N GLU A 212 19.32 1.76 -3.73
CA GLU A 212 20.72 1.35 -3.59
C GLU A 212 21.23 1.53 -2.16
N ARG A 213 20.87 2.66 -1.52
CA ARG A 213 21.21 2.98 -0.14
C ARG A 213 20.65 1.94 0.86
N ALA A 214 19.37 1.57 0.71
CA ALA A 214 18.76 0.54 1.56
C ALA A 214 19.33 -0.84 1.30
N ARG A 215 19.66 -1.16 0.02
CA ARG A 215 20.32 -2.43 -0.35
C ARG A 215 21.70 -2.55 0.32
N GLN A 216 22.48 -1.48 0.36
CA GLN A 216 23.77 -1.46 1.07
C GLN A 216 23.58 -1.57 2.59
N ALA A 217 22.59 -0.86 3.15
CA ALA A 217 22.32 -0.87 4.59
C ALA A 217 21.91 -2.27 5.10
N ILE A 218 21.24 -3.09 4.29
CA ILE A 218 20.79 -4.44 4.70
C ILE A 218 21.97 -5.34 5.06
N ASP A 219 23.15 -5.12 4.52
CA ASP A 219 24.34 -5.93 4.80
C ASP A 219 24.92 -5.70 6.18
N THR A 220 24.65 -4.54 6.77
CA THR A 220 25.10 -4.14 8.11
C THR A 220 24.04 -4.30 9.19
N THR A 221 22.84 -4.75 8.83
CA THR A 221 21.70 -4.96 9.75
C THR A 221 21.36 -6.45 9.87
N GLN A 222 20.64 -6.80 10.94
CA GLN A 222 20.21 -8.16 11.20
C GLN A 222 18.73 -8.18 11.57
N SER A 223 17.96 -9.03 10.89
CA SER A 223 16.57 -9.29 11.25
C SER A 223 16.46 -10.05 12.57
N SER A 224 15.46 -9.71 13.37
CA SER A 224 15.07 -10.46 14.56
C SER A 224 14.02 -11.55 14.29
N SER A 225 13.75 -11.87 13.02
CA SER A 225 12.80 -12.92 12.59
C SER A 225 13.48 -13.88 11.62
N PHE A 226 13.23 -15.17 11.75
CA PHE A 226 13.65 -16.15 10.76
C PHE A 226 12.76 -16.07 9.50
N ALA A 227 11.45 -16.22 9.63
CA ALA A 227 10.54 -16.27 8.48
C ALA A 227 10.42 -14.94 7.73
N CYS A 228 10.53 -13.80 8.44
CA CYS A 228 10.50 -12.46 7.87
C CYS A 228 11.90 -11.84 7.72
N ASP A 229 12.96 -12.64 7.59
CA ASP A 229 14.32 -12.15 7.33
C ASP A 229 14.39 -11.53 5.92
N LEU A 230 14.33 -10.20 5.85
CA LEU A 230 14.31 -9.48 4.59
C LEU A 230 15.58 -9.69 3.77
N LYS A 231 16.74 -9.81 4.44
CA LYS A 231 18.01 -10.10 3.77
C LYS A 231 17.98 -11.46 3.07
N LYS A 232 17.38 -12.48 3.72
CA LYS A 232 17.22 -13.81 3.11
C LYS A 232 16.29 -13.77 1.90
N TRP A 233 15.17 -13.09 1.99
CA TRP A 233 14.25 -12.93 0.86
C TRP A 233 14.86 -12.15 -0.30
N LEU A 234 15.69 -11.15 0.00
CA LEU A 234 16.46 -10.44 -1.01
C LEU A 234 17.46 -11.35 -1.72
N GLN A 235 18.22 -12.16 -0.98
CA GLN A 235 19.17 -13.14 -1.55
C GLN A 235 18.48 -14.16 -2.47
N ILE A 236 17.25 -14.57 -2.12
CA ILE A 236 16.44 -15.44 -2.98
C ILE A 236 16.11 -14.74 -4.31
N MET A 237 15.66 -13.49 -4.27
CA MET A 237 15.36 -12.75 -5.50
C MET A 237 16.62 -12.54 -6.35
N GLU A 238 17.73 -12.17 -5.74
CA GLU A 238 19.02 -12.00 -6.44
C GLU A 238 19.48 -13.30 -7.09
N ALA A 239 19.22 -14.47 -6.47
CA ALA A 239 19.51 -15.77 -7.08
C ALA A 239 18.64 -16.02 -8.32
N TYR A 240 17.34 -15.71 -8.29
CA TYR A 240 16.47 -15.81 -9.46
C TYR A 240 16.89 -14.85 -10.57
N GLU A 241 17.25 -13.62 -10.23
CA GLU A 241 17.79 -12.64 -11.19
C GLU A 241 19.08 -13.12 -11.87
N ALA A 242 19.90 -13.87 -11.14
CA ALA A 242 21.11 -14.49 -11.67
C ALA A 242 20.87 -15.81 -12.45
N GLY A 243 19.61 -16.19 -12.68
CA GLY A 243 19.26 -17.41 -13.44
C GLY A 243 19.44 -18.71 -12.66
N THR A 244 19.39 -18.64 -11.34
CA THR A 244 19.44 -19.80 -10.44
C THR A 244 18.28 -19.75 -9.43
N HIS A 245 18.32 -20.50 -8.34
CA HIS A 245 17.33 -20.50 -7.30
C HIS A 245 17.98 -20.68 -5.93
N MET A 246 17.31 -20.21 -4.90
CA MET A 246 17.65 -20.46 -3.49
C MET A 246 16.38 -20.79 -2.70
N TYR A 247 16.57 -21.47 -1.57
CA TYR A 247 15.50 -21.82 -0.64
C TYR A 247 15.78 -21.23 0.75
N HIS A 248 14.76 -20.63 1.35
CA HIS A 248 14.75 -20.19 2.74
C HIS A 248 13.57 -20.81 3.47
N THR A 249 12.35 -20.50 3.04
CA THR A 249 11.11 -21.17 3.42
C THR A 249 10.24 -21.37 2.17
N THR A 250 9.18 -22.18 2.28
CA THR A 250 8.28 -22.48 1.16
C THR A 250 7.55 -21.21 0.71
N MET A 251 7.53 -20.98 -0.60
CA MET A 251 6.84 -19.85 -1.24
C MET A 251 5.51 -20.29 -1.86
N PRO A 252 4.51 -19.39 -1.98
CA PRO A 252 3.24 -19.64 -2.66
C PRO A 252 3.41 -19.50 -4.19
N THR A 253 4.11 -20.44 -4.82
CA THR A 253 4.59 -20.38 -6.19
C THR A 253 3.48 -20.19 -7.24
N ASP A 254 2.35 -20.89 -7.08
CA ASP A 254 1.20 -20.75 -8.01
C ASP A 254 0.56 -19.36 -7.91
N ALA A 255 0.43 -18.83 -6.69
CA ALA A 255 -0.11 -17.50 -6.49
C ALA A 255 0.84 -16.39 -6.99
N LEU A 256 2.16 -16.60 -6.89
CA LEU A 256 3.16 -15.71 -7.48
C LEU A 256 3.13 -15.76 -9.01
N ALA A 257 2.93 -16.93 -9.63
CA ALA A 257 2.75 -17.05 -11.06
C ALA A 257 1.51 -16.29 -11.55
N GLN A 258 0.38 -16.43 -10.83
CA GLN A 258 -0.83 -15.66 -11.11
C GLN A 258 -0.61 -14.14 -10.92
N LEU A 259 0.14 -13.73 -9.88
CA LEU A 259 0.49 -12.34 -9.68
C LEU A 259 1.30 -11.78 -10.87
N ARG A 260 2.31 -12.51 -11.35
CA ARG A 260 3.09 -12.13 -12.52
C ARG A 260 2.19 -11.87 -13.73
N ASP A 261 1.21 -12.74 -13.98
CA ASP A 261 0.31 -12.61 -15.13
C ASP A 261 -0.54 -11.33 -15.06
N VAL A 262 -1.06 -10.99 -13.88
CA VAL A 262 -1.82 -9.74 -13.66
C VAL A 262 -0.90 -8.51 -13.73
N MET A 263 0.34 -8.61 -13.29
CA MET A 263 1.32 -7.53 -13.42
C MET A 263 1.67 -7.27 -14.89
N GLN A 264 1.83 -8.30 -15.69
CA GLN A 264 2.04 -8.19 -17.14
C GLN A 264 0.81 -7.61 -17.86
N GLU A 265 -0.41 -7.97 -17.44
CA GLU A 265 -1.64 -7.34 -17.93
C GLU A 265 -1.63 -5.84 -17.66
N THR A 266 -1.30 -5.43 -16.43
CA THR A 266 -1.20 -4.01 -16.03
C THR A 266 -0.13 -3.27 -16.85
N GLN A 267 1.03 -3.90 -17.04
CA GLN A 267 2.12 -3.34 -17.84
C GLN A 267 1.73 -3.17 -19.31
N ALA A 268 1.08 -4.18 -19.90
CA ALA A 268 0.62 -4.13 -21.28
C ALA A 268 -0.48 -3.06 -21.49
N TYR A 269 -1.32 -2.85 -20.49
CA TYR A 269 -2.32 -1.76 -20.52
C TYR A 269 -1.67 -0.37 -20.39
N GLY A 270 -0.57 -0.27 -19.67
CA GLY A 270 0.24 0.94 -19.48
C GLY A 270 0.07 1.57 -18.11
N PHE A 271 1.14 1.63 -17.31
CA PHE A 271 1.15 2.20 -15.95
C PHE A 271 0.67 3.65 -15.88
N ALA A 272 1.07 4.47 -16.84
CA ALA A 272 0.63 5.87 -16.90
C ALA A 272 -0.88 5.98 -17.12
N LYS A 273 -1.45 5.12 -17.99
CA LYS A 273 -2.88 5.08 -18.27
C LYS A 273 -3.68 4.64 -17.05
N VAL A 274 -3.26 3.56 -16.38
CA VAL A 274 -3.90 3.06 -15.15
C VAL A 274 -3.86 4.14 -14.05
N LYS A 275 -2.75 4.86 -13.92
CA LYS A 275 -2.63 6.00 -12.98
C LYS A 275 -3.63 7.11 -13.30
N GLN A 276 -3.76 7.49 -14.56
CA GLN A 276 -4.71 8.52 -14.99
C GLN A 276 -6.15 8.10 -14.70
N GLU A 277 -6.52 6.88 -15.02
CA GLU A 277 -7.86 6.34 -14.74
C GLU A 277 -8.15 6.26 -13.23
N GLN A 278 -7.14 5.97 -12.41
CA GLN A 278 -7.27 6.01 -10.95
C GLN A 278 -7.56 7.44 -10.45
N LEU A 279 -6.89 8.44 -10.99
CA LEU A 279 -7.14 9.84 -10.66
C LEU A 279 -8.56 10.26 -11.04
N GLU A 280 -8.99 9.93 -12.26
CA GLU A 280 -10.32 10.24 -12.78
C GLU A 280 -11.43 9.58 -11.96
N LEU A 281 -11.30 8.27 -11.69
CA LEU A 281 -12.26 7.54 -10.88
C LEU A 281 -12.36 8.11 -9.46
N GLY A 282 -11.23 8.40 -8.83
CA GLY A 282 -11.17 9.00 -7.50
C GLY A 282 -11.87 10.35 -7.45
N GLN A 283 -11.62 11.21 -8.44
CA GLN A 283 -12.26 12.52 -8.56
C GLN A 283 -13.77 12.40 -8.76
N GLN A 284 -14.22 11.55 -9.68
CA GLN A 284 -15.64 11.36 -9.96
C GLN A 284 -16.40 10.83 -8.74
N VAL A 285 -15.85 9.83 -8.02
CA VAL A 285 -16.48 9.28 -6.82
C VAL A 285 -16.54 10.32 -5.71
N ARG A 286 -15.50 11.12 -5.52
CA ARG A 286 -15.49 12.21 -4.54
C ARG A 286 -16.56 13.25 -4.85
N THR A 287 -16.60 13.73 -6.08
CA THR A 287 -17.62 14.69 -6.53
C THR A 287 -19.03 14.12 -6.33
N LEU A 288 -19.26 12.84 -6.67
CA LEU A 288 -20.53 12.18 -6.42
C LEU A 288 -20.92 12.23 -4.93
N LEU A 289 -20.02 11.80 -4.02
CA LEU A 289 -20.31 11.77 -2.59
C LEU A 289 -20.55 13.18 -2.02
N GLU A 290 -19.76 14.16 -2.42
CA GLU A 290 -19.92 15.56 -2.00
C GLU A 290 -21.26 16.13 -2.49
N SER A 291 -21.68 15.81 -3.71
CA SER A 291 -23.00 16.22 -4.25
C SER A 291 -24.17 15.60 -3.49
N ARG A 292 -23.94 14.54 -2.71
CA ARG A 292 -24.92 13.87 -1.85
C ARG A 292 -24.78 14.28 -0.37
N GLY A 293 -23.96 15.30 -0.07
CA GLY A 293 -23.78 15.86 1.28
C GLY A 293 -22.77 15.14 2.17
N PHE A 294 -22.02 14.19 1.64
CA PHE A 294 -20.95 13.52 2.40
C PHE A 294 -19.68 14.38 2.37
N LYS A 295 -19.20 14.78 3.53
CA LYS A 295 -17.93 15.53 3.66
C LYS A 295 -16.73 14.61 3.64
N SER A 296 -15.69 14.98 2.91
CA SER A 296 -14.41 14.24 2.91
C SER A 296 -13.72 14.29 4.27
N VAL A 297 -13.12 13.16 4.67
CA VAL A 297 -12.24 13.11 5.85
C VAL A 297 -10.86 13.68 5.53
N ALA A 298 -10.32 13.40 4.35
CA ALA A 298 -9.05 13.96 3.91
C ALA A 298 -9.21 15.43 3.51
N ALA A 299 -8.30 16.27 3.96
CA ALA A 299 -8.21 17.66 3.55
C ALA A 299 -7.87 17.81 2.07
N GLU A 300 -8.27 18.94 1.48
CA GLU A 300 -7.90 19.29 0.12
C GLU A 300 -6.36 19.26 -0.04
N GLY A 301 -5.88 18.77 -1.19
CA GLY A 301 -4.46 18.55 -1.45
C GLY A 301 -3.89 17.24 -0.90
N PHE A 302 -4.62 16.55 0.01
CA PHE A 302 -4.22 15.25 0.57
C PHE A 302 -5.22 14.12 0.25
N GLN A 303 -6.10 14.32 -0.68
CA GLN A 303 -7.18 13.38 -1.01
C GLN A 303 -6.66 12.24 -1.90
N ALA A 304 -6.71 10.99 -1.39
CA ALA A 304 -6.27 9.82 -2.13
C ALA A 304 -7.26 9.44 -3.24
N PRO A 305 -6.80 9.15 -4.46
CA PRO A 305 -7.69 8.75 -5.55
C PRO A 305 -8.13 7.28 -5.50
N GLY A 306 -7.38 6.42 -4.79
CA GLY A 306 -7.68 4.99 -4.68
C GLY A 306 -8.61 4.62 -3.52
N VAL A 307 -8.82 5.53 -2.57
CA VAL A 307 -9.71 5.35 -1.41
C VAL A 307 -10.38 6.67 -1.07
N VAL A 308 -11.69 6.70 -1.14
CA VAL A 308 -12.47 7.86 -0.71
C VAL A 308 -13.10 7.56 0.64
N VAL A 309 -12.85 8.42 1.62
CA VAL A 309 -13.38 8.32 2.98
C VAL A 309 -14.23 9.54 3.29
N SER A 310 -15.45 9.31 3.73
CA SER A 310 -16.39 10.38 4.04
C SER A 310 -17.00 10.19 5.42
N TYR A 311 -17.36 11.30 6.06
CA TYR A 311 -18.13 11.30 7.30
C TYR A 311 -19.55 10.82 7.05
N THR A 312 -20.12 10.14 8.03
CA THR A 312 -21.54 9.78 8.08
C THR A 312 -22.10 9.95 9.49
N GLN A 313 -23.40 10.02 9.60
CA GLN A 313 -24.14 9.91 10.87
C GLN A 313 -25.03 8.66 10.89
N ASP A 314 -25.02 7.91 9.80
CA ASP A 314 -25.79 6.69 9.62
C ASP A 314 -24.95 5.47 10.00
N ALA A 315 -25.32 4.80 11.09
CA ALA A 315 -24.60 3.63 11.58
C ALA A 315 -24.59 2.46 10.58
N GLU A 316 -25.61 2.33 9.73
CA GLU A 316 -25.66 1.27 8.72
C GLU A 316 -24.84 1.57 7.46
N ILE A 317 -24.58 2.84 7.17
CA ILE A 317 -23.56 3.25 6.19
C ILE A 317 -22.17 3.03 6.79
N HIS A 318 -21.95 3.46 8.04
CA HIS A 318 -20.68 3.27 8.73
C HIS A 318 -20.21 1.81 8.74
N ASN A 319 -21.11 0.88 9.04
CA ASN A 319 -20.79 -0.55 9.09
C ASN A 319 -21.00 -1.30 7.77
N SER A 320 -21.25 -0.58 6.67
CA SER A 320 -21.46 -1.07 5.30
C SER A 320 -22.75 -1.89 5.06
N LYS A 321 -23.66 -2.04 6.01
CA LYS A 321 -24.86 -2.87 5.86
C LYS A 321 -25.79 -2.38 4.74
N LYS A 322 -26.01 -1.06 4.61
CA LYS A 322 -26.86 -0.51 3.55
C LYS A 322 -26.26 -0.77 2.15
N PHE A 323 -24.96 -0.60 1.99
CA PHE A 323 -24.29 -0.92 0.73
C PHE A 323 -24.38 -2.41 0.39
N LEU A 324 -24.15 -3.27 1.40
CA LEU A 324 -24.23 -4.73 1.21
C LEU A 324 -25.63 -5.17 0.79
N ALA A 325 -26.70 -4.58 1.35
CA ALA A 325 -28.09 -4.87 0.99
C ALA A 325 -28.39 -4.54 -0.50
N LEU A 326 -27.62 -3.63 -1.10
CA LEU A 326 -27.70 -3.22 -2.50
C LEU A 326 -26.63 -3.88 -3.40
N GLY A 327 -25.95 -4.93 -2.87
CA GLY A 327 -24.97 -5.69 -3.63
C GLY A 327 -23.59 -5.04 -3.73
N LEU A 328 -23.29 -3.99 -2.96
CA LEU A 328 -21.98 -3.33 -2.98
C LEU A 328 -21.16 -3.71 -1.74
N GLN A 329 -20.01 -4.33 -1.96
CA GLN A 329 -19.03 -4.60 -0.91
C GLN A 329 -18.18 -3.35 -0.66
N THR A 330 -18.54 -2.57 0.37
CA THR A 330 -17.75 -1.42 0.83
C THR A 330 -16.97 -1.74 2.11
N ALA A 331 -16.25 -0.77 2.65
CA ALA A 331 -15.50 -0.95 3.89
C ALA A 331 -16.07 -0.07 5.01
N ALA A 332 -16.27 -0.68 6.17
CA ALA A 332 -16.67 0.04 7.38
C ALA A 332 -15.65 1.13 7.75
N GLY A 333 -16.11 2.21 8.38
CA GLY A 333 -15.23 3.19 8.99
C GLY A 333 -14.40 2.57 10.11
N VAL A 334 -13.24 3.13 10.37
CA VAL A 334 -12.35 2.75 11.48
C VAL A 334 -11.80 4.01 12.14
N PRO A 335 -11.35 3.95 13.40
CA PRO A 335 -10.71 5.10 14.05
C PRO A 335 -9.41 5.47 13.33
N LEU A 336 -8.88 6.67 13.59
CA LEU A 336 -7.60 7.13 13.07
C LEU A 336 -6.43 6.81 14.01
N GLN A 337 -6.66 6.79 15.30
CA GLN A 337 -5.63 6.78 16.36
C GLN A 337 -4.75 8.05 16.31
N CYS A 338 -5.41 9.16 16.01
CA CYS A 338 -4.87 10.51 15.91
C CYS A 338 -5.57 11.51 16.84
N ASP A 339 -6.13 11.00 17.95
CA ASP A 339 -6.87 11.78 18.96
C ASP A 339 -8.20 12.33 18.42
N GLU A 340 -8.83 11.60 17.51
CA GLU A 340 -10.13 11.93 16.93
C GLU A 340 -11.26 11.91 17.98
N PRO A 341 -12.33 12.70 17.78
CA PRO A 341 -13.50 12.71 18.68
C PRO A 341 -14.15 11.33 18.80
N LYS A 342 -14.81 11.05 19.94
CA LYS A 342 -15.47 9.75 20.21
C LYS A 342 -16.60 9.42 19.25
N ASP A 343 -17.21 10.42 18.65
CA ASP A 343 -18.27 10.35 17.65
C ASP A 343 -17.76 10.33 16.21
N PHE A 344 -16.45 10.14 16.01
CA PHE A 344 -15.84 10.00 14.69
C PHE A 344 -16.42 8.79 13.95
N MET A 345 -17.27 9.05 12.98
CA MET A 345 -17.99 8.02 12.23
C MET A 345 -17.85 8.28 10.73
N THR A 346 -17.32 7.29 10.00
CA THR A 346 -16.97 7.38 8.58
C THR A 346 -17.35 6.12 7.83
N PHE A 347 -17.25 6.14 6.51
CA PHE A 347 -17.26 4.95 5.65
C PHE A 347 -16.22 5.11 4.55
N ARG A 348 -15.83 4.01 3.94
CA ARG A 348 -14.72 3.96 2.99
C ARG A 348 -15.13 3.28 1.69
N ILE A 349 -14.84 3.94 0.57
CA ILE A 349 -15.03 3.40 -0.78
C ILE A 349 -13.66 3.11 -1.38
N GLY A 350 -13.35 1.83 -1.59
CA GLY A 350 -12.12 1.37 -2.24
C GLY A 350 -12.29 1.31 -3.76
N LEU A 351 -11.37 1.94 -4.47
CA LEU A 351 -11.41 2.08 -5.93
C LEU A 351 -10.28 1.29 -6.61
N PHE A 352 -9.84 0.21 -5.97
CA PHE A 352 -8.82 -0.68 -6.51
C PHE A 352 -9.40 -1.66 -7.52
N GLY A 353 -8.55 -2.13 -8.43
CA GLY A 353 -8.83 -3.20 -9.37
C GLY A 353 -9.04 -2.69 -10.79
N LEU A 354 -8.40 -3.39 -11.75
CA LEU A 354 -8.39 -3.03 -13.18
C LEU A 354 -9.80 -2.91 -13.77
N GLU A 355 -10.75 -3.76 -13.34
CA GLU A 355 -12.14 -3.68 -13.79
C GLU A 355 -12.81 -2.33 -13.51
N LYS A 356 -12.52 -1.70 -12.36
CA LYS A 356 -13.04 -0.37 -12.03
C LYS A 356 -12.31 0.72 -12.82
N LEU A 357 -11.00 0.58 -12.95
CA LEU A 357 -10.15 1.57 -13.62
C LEU A 357 -10.44 1.60 -15.12
N HIS A 358 -10.63 0.45 -15.78
CA HIS A 358 -11.02 0.38 -17.19
C HIS A 358 -12.44 0.92 -17.46
N ASN A 359 -13.29 1.01 -16.43
CA ASN A 359 -14.68 1.43 -16.56
C ASN A 359 -15.11 2.43 -15.47
N PRO A 360 -14.47 3.62 -15.38
CA PRO A 360 -14.77 4.60 -14.32
C PRO A 360 -16.24 4.98 -14.29
N GLY A 361 -16.83 5.30 -15.45
CA GLY A 361 -18.24 5.70 -15.56
C GLY A 361 -19.21 4.64 -15.03
N ARG A 362 -19.01 3.36 -15.37
CA ARG A 362 -19.80 2.24 -14.83
C ARG A 362 -19.69 2.14 -13.31
N SER A 363 -18.47 2.26 -12.79
CA SER A 363 -18.21 2.19 -11.34
C SER A 363 -18.90 3.32 -10.57
N VAL A 364 -18.89 4.53 -11.12
CA VAL A 364 -19.56 5.71 -10.56
C VAL A 364 -21.09 5.55 -10.62
N GLN A 365 -21.64 5.06 -11.75
CA GLN A 365 -23.08 4.83 -11.91
C GLN A 365 -23.62 3.82 -10.92
N HIS A 366 -22.90 2.71 -10.67
CA HIS A 366 -23.33 1.70 -9.65
C HIS A 366 -23.39 2.33 -8.26
N LEU A 367 -22.40 3.15 -7.90
CA LEU A 367 -22.40 3.85 -6.60
C LEU A 367 -23.50 4.90 -6.52
N ALA A 368 -23.74 5.67 -7.59
CA ALA A 368 -24.81 6.66 -7.66
C ALA A 368 -26.19 6.02 -7.47
N HIS A 369 -26.46 4.93 -8.19
CA HIS A 369 -27.71 4.18 -8.05
C HIS A 369 -27.92 3.69 -6.63
N ALA A 370 -26.90 3.13 -5.98
CA ALA A 370 -27.01 2.68 -4.60
C ALA A 370 -27.30 3.83 -3.63
N LEU A 371 -26.70 5.01 -3.86
CA LEU A 371 -26.97 6.20 -3.05
C LEU A 371 -28.42 6.69 -3.24
N ASP A 372 -28.94 6.66 -4.48
CA ASP A 372 -30.31 7.01 -4.78
C ASP A 372 -31.32 6.06 -4.08
N GLU A 373 -31.10 4.76 -4.15
CA GLU A 373 -31.92 3.76 -3.45
C GLU A 373 -31.89 3.90 -1.92
N MET A 374 -30.77 4.38 -1.37
CA MET A 374 -30.67 4.73 0.05
C MET A 374 -31.30 6.08 0.43
N GLY A 375 -31.82 6.84 -0.55
CA GLY A 375 -32.44 8.16 -0.35
C GLY A 375 -31.44 9.33 -0.26
N TYR A 376 -30.17 9.12 -0.60
CA TYR A 376 -29.17 10.20 -0.69
C TYR A 376 -29.20 10.83 -2.07
N LEU A 377 -30.17 11.72 -2.30
CA LEU A 377 -30.35 12.43 -3.57
C LEU A 377 -29.37 13.61 -3.73
N PRO A 378 -29.10 14.09 -4.95
CA PRO A 378 -28.28 15.27 -5.17
C PRO A 378 -28.81 16.46 -4.40
N ILE A 379 -27.93 17.16 -3.70
CA ILE A 379 -28.26 18.46 -3.10
C ILE A 379 -28.34 19.46 -4.24
N ALA A 380 -29.49 20.14 -4.38
CA ALA A 380 -29.64 21.19 -5.39
C ALA A 380 -28.49 22.20 -5.24
N ALA A 381 -27.81 22.50 -6.35
CA ALA A 381 -26.77 23.52 -6.35
C ALA A 381 -27.36 24.82 -5.79
N LYS A 382 -26.78 25.34 -4.69
CA LYS A 382 -27.12 26.70 -4.27
C LYS A 382 -26.80 27.64 -5.43
N GLU A 383 -27.80 28.29 -6.00
CA GLU A 383 -27.53 29.36 -6.92
C GLU A 383 -26.53 30.34 -6.31
N PRO A 384 -25.49 30.77 -7.04
CA PRO A 384 -24.59 31.77 -6.51
C PRO A 384 -25.43 33.00 -6.14
N ALA A 385 -25.32 33.41 -4.88
CA ALA A 385 -25.95 34.65 -4.47
C ALA A 385 -25.46 35.76 -5.42
N MET A 386 -26.39 36.31 -6.21
CA MET A 386 -26.09 37.47 -7.03
C MET A 386 -25.67 38.58 -6.08
N ALA A 387 -24.41 39.01 -6.22
CA ALA A 387 -23.83 40.16 -5.52
C ALA A 387 -24.27 41.47 -6.17
#